data_a4aecf4d5bb71561b05c4931ed5c6b6f
#
_entry.id   a4aecf4d5bb71561b05c4931ed5c6b6f
#
_cell.length_a   1.000
_cell.length_b   1.000
_cell.length_c   1.000
_cell.angle_alpha   90.00
_cell.angle_beta   90.00
_cell.angle_gamma   90.00
#
_symmetry.space_group_name_H-M   'P 1'
#
loop_
_entity.id
_entity.type
_entity.pdbx_description
1 polymer ?
#
loop_
_entity_poly.entity_id
_entity_poly.type
_entity_poly.pdbx_seq_one_letter_code
_entity_poly.pdbx_strand_id
1 'polypeptide(L)'
;MANYIFNEKQYIEKFLNGEQVEENIGMRYIIGLLFRYYSIYKKDEIEPKKIKKQILQDLRTNGSFDKESSNRLQDFELEKVIEGVITKNKKYYKEYGEYKSLKQLEYIPLYSSEFNFIQSLSNDQEKKFMFTCYILARFYNTTWVNSSYTEIFKLANITKSSKDKALFVGKLLREEKISMSDYVTSLAIKLKEVKQEDDEEVIKVYQMQNLGNLFLSYIKPNYKQCECGKLIKITNNRIKYCSKCQHDKQLEWSKNTYYKGK
;
A
#
# COMPACT_ATOMS: atom_id res chain seq x y z
N MET A 1 2.74 7.34 -7.02
CA MET A 1 2.68 6.68 -5.69
C MET A 1 2.52 5.19 -5.92
N ALA A 2 3.07 4.34 -5.04
CA ALA A 2 2.79 2.92 -5.13
C ALA A 2 1.35 2.65 -4.70
N ASN A 3 0.75 1.67 -5.35
CA ASN A 3 -0.64 1.30 -5.10
C ASN A 3 -0.66 0.13 -4.12
N TYR A 4 -1.14 0.39 -2.91
CA TYR A 4 -1.20 -0.61 -1.84
C TYR A 4 -2.63 -1.16 -1.70
N ILE A 5 -3.06 -1.98 -2.66
CA ILE A 5 -4.36 -2.65 -2.60
C ILE A 5 -4.18 -3.99 -1.89
N PHE A 6 -4.85 -4.18 -0.77
CA PHE A 6 -4.81 -5.41 0.02
C PHE A 6 -5.61 -6.53 -0.65
N ASN A 7 -6.78 -6.20 -1.17
CA ASN A 7 -7.63 -7.14 -1.90
C ASN A 7 -7.83 -6.66 -3.35
N GLU A 8 -6.91 -7.08 -4.22
CA GLU A 8 -6.93 -6.72 -5.64
C GLU A 8 -8.16 -7.29 -6.36
N LYS A 9 -8.64 -8.48 -5.95
CA LYS A 9 -9.83 -9.11 -6.54
C LYS A 9 -11.08 -8.30 -6.23
N GLN A 10 -11.33 -8.00 -4.96
CA GLN A 10 -12.48 -7.20 -4.53
C GLN A 10 -12.44 -5.78 -5.15
N TYR A 11 -11.24 -5.20 -5.27
CA TYR A 11 -11.04 -3.91 -5.91
C TYR A 11 -11.54 -3.93 -7.37
N ILE A 12 -11.16 -4.95 -8.15
CA ILE A 12 -11.57 -5.08 -9.53
C ILE A 12 -13.07 -5.39 -9.66
N GLU A 13 -13.64 -6.20 -8.79
CA GLU A 13 -15.06 -6.47 -8.77
C GLU A 13 -15.88 -5.20 -8.51
N LYS A 14 -15.48 -4.38 -7.56
CA LYS A 14 -16.09 -3.05 -7.32
C LYS A 14 -15.95 -2.13 -8.52
N PHE A 15 -14.75 -2.07 -9.12
CA PHE A 15 -14.51 -1.29 -10.32
C PHE A 15 -15.44 -1.71 -11.47
N LEU A 16 -15.60 -3.01 -11.73
CA LEU A 16 -16.47 -3.53 -12.78
C LEU A 16 -17.95 -3.25 -12.52
N ASN A 17 -18.36 -3.18 -11.26
CA ASN A 17 -19.73 -2.83 -10.86
C ASN A 17 -20.00 -1.32 -10.90
N GLY A 18 -19.03 -0.48 -11.27
CA GLY A 18 -19.16 0.98 -11.27
C GLY A 18 -19.20 1.61 -9.88
N GLU A 19 -18.79 0.86 -8.83
CA GLU A 19 -18.68 1.39 -7.48
C GLU A 19 -17.50 2.34 -7.38
N GLN A 20 -17.59 3.32 -6.46
CA GLN A 20 -16.48 4.25 -6.22
C GLN A 20 -15.28 3.51 -5.65
N VAL A 21 -14.15 3.55 -6.37
CA VAL A 21 -12.87 2.99 -5.94
C VAL A 21 -11.87 4.11 -5.63
N GLU A 22 -10.81 3.81 -4.88
CA GLU A 22 -9.78 4.80 -4.53
C GLU A 22 -9.19 5.50 -5.75
N GLU A 23 -9.19 6.84 -5.75
CA GLU A 23 -8.95 7.69 -6.92
C GLU A 23 -7.50 7.72 -7.45
N ASN A 24 -6.52 7.22 -6.73
CA ASN A 24 -5.10 7.44 -7.04
C ASN A 24 -4.37 6.23 -7.61
N ILE A 25 -5.08 5.34 -8.29
CA ILE A 25 -4.46 4.14 -8.86
C ILE A 25 -4.13 4.36 -10.33
N GLY A 26 -2.86 4.16 -10.69
CA GLY A 26 -2.40 4.37 -12.07
C GLY A 26 -3.07 3.40 -13.06
N MET A 27 -3.51 3.92 -14.20
CA MET A 27 -4.20 3.19 -15.28
C MET A 27 -3.49 1.86 -15.64
N ARG A 28 -2.17 1.88 -15.80
CA ARG A 28 -1.40 0.67 -16.15
C ARG A 28 -1.55 -0.44 -15.09
N TYR A 29 -1.68 -0.08 -13.83
CA TYR A 29 -1.87 -1.05 -12.76
C TYR A 29 -3.25 -1.68 -12.85
N ILE A 30 -4.31 -0.89 -13.05
CA ILE A 30 -5.68 -1.39 -13.22
C ILE A 30 -5.79 -2.28 -14.45
N ILE A 31 -5.19 -1.90 -15.59
CA ILE A 31 -5.13 -2.77 -16.78
C ILE A 31 -4.48 -4.12 -16.43
N GLY A 32 -3.40 -4.11 -15.63
CA GLY A 32 -2.75 -5.33 -15.17
C GLY A 32 -3.63 -6.18 -14.26
N LEU A 33 -4.42 -5.55 -13.39
CA LEU A 33 -5.40 -6.25 -12.56
C LEU A 33 -6.53 -6.85 -13.39
N LEU A 34 -7.13 -6.08 -14.29
CA LEU A 34 -8.19 -6.54 -15.20
C LEU A 34 -7.72 -7.72 -16.06
N PHE A 35 -6.51 -7.62 -16.64
CA PHE A 35 -5.96 -8.71 -17.43
C PHE A 35 -5.81 -9.99 -16.61
N ARG A 36 -5.26 -9.91 -15.39
CA ARG A 36 -5.11 -11.07 -14.50
C ARG A 36 -6.47 -11.59 -14.04
N TYR A 37 -7.42 -10.71 -13.73
CA TYR A 37 -8.77 -11.09 -13.35
C TYR A 37 -9.45 -11.92 -14.44
N TYR A 38 -9.46 -11.44 -15.69
CA TYR A 38 -10.03 -12.16 -16.81
C TYR A 38 -9.27 -13.46 -17.12
N SER A 39 -7.96 -13.44 -17.07
CA SER A 39 -7.15 -14.63 -17.39
C SER A 39 -7.21 -15.74 -16.34
N ILE A 40 -7.55 -15.42 -15.08
CA ILE A 40 -7.55 -16.38 -13.97
C ILE A 40 -8.98 -16.74 -13.56
N TYR A 41 -9.84 -15.74 -13.34
CA TYR A 41 -11.17 -15.95 -12.73
C TYR A 41 -12.30 -16.01 -13.74
N LYS A 42 -12.10 -15.51 -14.96
CA LYS A 42 -13.10 -15.48 -16.06
C LYS A 42 -12.62 -16.19 -17.32
N LYS A 43 -11.64 -17.09 -17.17
CA LYS A 43 -11.03 -17.83 -18.31
C LYS A 43 -12.05 -18.66 -19.11
N ASP A 44 -13.11 -19.14 -18.47
CA ASP A 44 -14.15 -19.97 -19.10
C ASP A 44 -15.29 -19.11 -19.70
N GLU A 45 -15.38 -17.81 -19.32
CA GLU A 45 -16.42 -16.88 -19.78
C GLU A 45 -15.92 -16.01 -20.95
N ILE A 46 -14.60 -15.72 -21.01
CA ILE A 46 -14.03 -14.80 -21.99
C ILE A 46 -12.85 -15.46 -22.72
N GLU A 47 -12.96 -15.55 -24.03
CA GLU A 47 -11.88 -16.04 -24.87
C GLU A 47 -10.63 -15.14 -24.74
N PRO A 48 -9.39 -15.71 -24.66
CA PRO A 48 -8.17 -14.96 -24.51
C PRO A 48 -7.97 -13.85 -25.55
N LYS A 49 -8.50 -14.04 -26.78
CA LYS A 49 -8.42 -13.05 -27.88
C LYS A 49 -9.35 -11.84 -27.62
N LYS A 50 -10.40 -11.99 -26.82
CA LYS A 50 -11.37 -10.93 -26.52
C LYS A 50 -11.00 -10.10 -25.29
N ILE A 51 -10.07 -10.57 -24.44
CA ILE A 51 -9.70 -9.89 -23.18
C ILE A 51 -9.27 -8.43 -23.42
N LYS A 52 -8.47 -8.16 -24.48
CA LYS A 52 -8.04 -6.79 -24.83
C LYS A 52 -9.24 -5.86 -25.05
N LYS A 53 -10.23 -6.33 -25.84
CA LYS A 53 -11.43 -5.54 -26.16
C LYS A 53 -12.28 -5.32 -24.92
N GLN A 54 -12.42 -6.34 -24.07
CA GLN A 54 -13.16 -6.25 -22.82
C GLN A 54 -12.52 -5.22 -21.88
N ILE A 55 -11.21 -5.26 -21.67
CA ILE A 55 -10.50 -4.27 -20.85
C ILE A 55 -10.73 -2.85 -21.37
N LEU A 56 -10.65 -2.63 -22.70
CA LEU A 56 -10.91 -1.32 -23.29
C LEU A 56 -12.34 -0.84 -22.99
N GLN A 57 -13.32 -1.72 -23.12
CA GLN A 57 -14.71 -1.42 -22.82
C GLN A 57 -14.90 -1.06 -21.34
N ASP A 58 -14.37 -1.85 -20.42
CA ASP A 58 -14.51 -1.61 -18.97
C ASP A 58 -13.89 -0.29 -18.55
N LEU A 59 -12.72 0.04 -19.10
CA LEU A 59 -12.05 1.32 -18.84
C LEU A 59 -12.89 2.50 -19.34
N ARG A 60 -13.62 2.36 -20.44
CA ARG A 60 -14.51 3.40 -20.97
C ARG A 60 -15.82 3.51 -20.18
N THR A 61 -16.37 2.38 -19.74
CA THR A 61 -17.64 2.34 -19.03
C THR A 61 -17.50 2.78 -17.57
N ASN A 62 -16.49 2.26 -16.89
CA ASN A 62 -16.34 2.41 -15.44
C ASN A 62 -15.24 3.43 -15.03
N GLY A 63 -14.79 4.25 -15.98
CA GLY A 63 -13.69 5.17 -15.83
C GLY A 63 -13.80 6.12 -14.64
N SER A 64 -13.42 5.63 -13.47
CA SER A 64 -13.09 6.42 -12.29
C SER A 64 -11.61 6.83 -12.28
N PHE A 65 -10.92 6.62 -13.39
CA PHE A 65 -9.66 7.33 -13.62
C PHE A 65 -9.97 8.81 -13.72
N ASP A 66 -9.01 9.61 -13.39
CA ASP A 66 -9.00 10.98 -13.83
C ASP A 66 -9.73 11.05 -15.19
N LYS A 67 -11.03 11.40 -15.12
CA LYS A 67 -11.91 11.41 -16.31
C LYS A 67 -11.31 12.25 -17.43
N GLU A 68 -10.48 13.25 -17.07
CA GLU A 68 -9.75 14.04 -18.03
C GLU A 68 -8.66 13.24 -18.75
N SER A 69 -7.89 12.39 -18.08
CA SER A 69 -6.85 11.59 -18.74
C SER A 69 -7.43 10.48 -19.61
N SER A 70 -8.50 9.82 -19.15
CA SER A 70 -9.13 8.75 -19.94
C SER A 70 -9.86 9.27 -21.17
N ASN A 71 -10.46 10.47 -21.10
CA ASN A 71 -11.17 11.10 -22.22
C ASN A 71 -10.23 11.75 -23.23
N ARG A 72 -8.97 12.06 -22.84
CA ARG A 72 -7.96 12.65 -23.73
C ARG A 72 -7.23 11.62 -24.56
N LEU A 73 -7.14 10.36 -24.08
CA LEU A 73 -6.49 9.30 -24.84
C LEU A 73 -7.44 8.79 -25.93
N GLN A 74 -6.99 8.83 -27.19
CA GLN A 74 -7.66 8.13 -28.27
C GLN A 74 -7.59 6.63 -28.03
N ASP A 75 -8.58 5.87 -28.50
CA ASP A 75 -8.64 4.42 -28.31
C ASP A 75 -7.36 3.71 -28.75
N PHE A 76 -6.74 4.18 -29.83
CA PHE A 76 -5.47 3.65 -30.33
C PHE A 76 -4.31 3.78 -29.30
N GLU A 77 -4.22 4.90 -28.59
CA GLU A 77 -3.18 5.10 -27.57
C GLU A 77 -3.44 4.24 -26.35
N LEU A 78 -4.70 4.15 -25.93
CA LEU A 78 -5.11 3.29 -24.81
C LEU A 78 -4.88 1.81 -25.15
N GLU A 79 -5.20 1.38 -26.38
CA GLU A 79 -4.90 0.04 -26.84
C GLU A 79 -3.41 -0.30 -26.80
N LYS A 80 -2.53 0.61 -27.20
CA LYS A 80 -1.07 0.40 -27.06
C LYS A 80 -0.64 0.20 -25.62
N VAL A 81 -1.21 0.97 -24.68
CA VAL A 81 -0.93 0.81 -23.25
C VAL A 81 -1.41 -0.57 -22.77
N ILE A 82 -2.62 -0.98 -23.17
CA ILE A 82 -3.18 -2.30 -22.84
C ILE A 82 -2.27 -3.41 -23.39
N GLU A 83 -1.88 -3.34 -24.64
CA GLU A 83 -0.98 -4.31 -25.28
C GLU A 83 0.37 -4.43 -24.56
N GLY A 84 0.97 -3.30 -24.18
CA GLY A 84 2.22 -3.28 -23.44
C GLY A 84 2.09 -3.98 -22.07
N VAL A 85 0.97 -3.79 -21.36
CA VAL A 85 0.70 -4.45 -20.08
C VAL A 85 0.42 -5.95 -20.29
N ILE A 86 -0.38 -6.32 -21.28
CA ILE A 86 -0.67 -7.73 -21.62
C ILE A 86 0.63 -8.47 -21.96
N THR A 87 1.50 -7.86 -22.78
CA THR A 87 2.77 -8.47 -23.17
C THR A 87 3.66 -8.76 -21.96
N LYS A 88 3.74 -7.85 -20.99
CA LYS A 88 4.48 -8.07 -19.74
C LYS A 88 3.93 -9.24 -18.94
N ASN A 89 2.60 -9.33 -18.79
CA ASN A 89 1.96 -10.43 -18.07
C ASN A 89 2.14 -11.78 -18.79
N LYS A 90 2.09 -11.78 -20.14
CA LYS A 90 2.36 -13.00 -20.93
C LYS A 90 3.84 -13.43 -20.83
N LYS A 91 4.79 -12.47 -20.73
CA LYS A 91 6.19 -12.80 -20.47
C LYS A 91 6.35 -13.49 -19.11
N TYR A 92 5.70 -12.96 -18.07
CA TYR A 92 5.68 -13.59 -16.75
C TYR A 92 5.11 -15.03 -16.83
N TYR A 93 3.96 -15.20 -17.52
CA TYR A 93 3.38 -16.54 -17.71
C TYR A 93 4.34 -17.53 -18.41
N LYS A 94 5.06 -17.06 -19.44
CA LYS A 94 6.07 -17.91 -20.14
C LYS A 94 7.22 -18.34 -19.23
N GLU A 95 7.58 -17.48 -18.26
CA GLU A 95 8.68 -17.73 -17.35
C GLU A 95 8.29 -18.67 -16.19
N TYR A 96 7.07 -18.50 -15.65
CA TYR A 96 6.61 -19.18 -14.44
C TYR A 96 5.51 -20.23 -14.65
N GLY A 97 4.95 -20.37 -15.85
CA GLY A 97 3.88 -21.33 -16.18
C GLY A 97 2.48 -20.89 -15.72
N GLU A 98 2.37 -19.80 -14.98
CA GLU A 98 1.10 -19.28 -14.46
C GLU A 98 1.08 -17.74 -14.45
N TYR A 99 -0.11 -17.15 -14.41
CA TYR A 99 -0.25 -15.72 -14.17
C TYR A 99 -0.12 -15.43 -12.66
N LYS A 100 0.52 -14.31 -12.34
CA LYS A 100 0.59 -13.83 -10.96
C LYS A 100 -0.83 -13.65 -10.41
N SER A 101 -1.16 -14.36 -9.32
CA SER A 101 -2.46 -14.27 -8.66
C SER A 101 -2.75 -12.84 -8.18
N LEU A 102 -4.03 -12.50 -8.07
CA LEU A 102 -4.46 -11.26 -7.42
C LEU A 102 -4.28 -11.38 -5.92
N LYS A 103 -3.79 -10.33 -5.29
CA LYS A 103 -3.66 -10.29 -3.82
C LYS A 103 -5.04 -10.32 -3.18
N GLN A 104 -5.15 -11.08 -2.09
CA GLN A 104 -6.33 -11.17 -1.25
C GLN A 104 -5.88 -11.18 0.21
N LEU A 105 -5.32 -10.04 0.66
CA LEU A 105 -4.86 -9.85 2.03
C LEU A 105 -5.98 -9.20 2.84
N GLU A 106 -6.30 -9.73 3.99
CA GLU A 106 -7.15 -9.08 4.99
C GLU A 106 -6.32 -8.08 5.81
N TYR A 107 -5.13 -8.48 6.20
CA TYR A 107 -4.16 -7.66 6.94
C TYR A 107 -2.73 -8.14 6.66
N ILE A 108 -1.77 -7.38 7.11
CA ILE A 108 -0.35 -7.77 7.11
C ILE A 108 0.08 -7.96 8.56
N PRO A 109 0.54 -9.17 8.96
CA PRO A 109 1.01 -9.42 10.31
C PRO A 109 2.42 -8.88 10.53
N LEU A 110 2.71 -8.41 11.75
CA LEU A 110 4.06 -8.31 12.32
C LEU A 110 4.17 -9.33 13.44
N TYR A 111 5.23 -10.09 13.45
CA TYR A 111 5.45 -11.17 14.41
C TYR A 111 6.27 -10.72 15.63
N SER A 112 6.19 -11.50 16.72
CA SER A 112 6.81 -11.18 18.00
C SER A 112 8.33 -11.01 17.91
N SER A 113 9.02 -11.86 17.16
CA SER A 113 10.49 -11.75 16.96
C SER A 113 10.87 -10.45 16.25
N GLU A 114 10.12 -10.06 15.20
CA GLU A 114 10.32 -8.81 14.47
C GLU A 114 10.00 -7.59 15.34
N PHE A 115 8.91 -7.68 16.11
CA PHE A 115 8.52 -6.63 17.05
C PHE A 115 9.60 -6.40 18.10
N ASN A 116 10.13 -7.47 18.71
CA ASN A 116 11.20 -7.40 19.69
C ASN A 116 12.49 -6.82 19.10
N PHE A 117 12.85 -7.25 17.88
CA PHE A 117 13.99 -6.67 17.16
C PHE A 117 13.79 -5.17 16.92
N ILE A 118 12.62 -4.75 16.44
CA ILE A 118 12.31 -3.33 16.23
C ILE A 118 12.33 -2.56 17.55
N GLN A 119 11.82 -3.13 18.64
CA GLN A 119 11.87 -2.49 19.96
C GLN A 119 13.28 -2.30 20.49
N SER A 120 14.21 -3.18 20.18
CA SER A 120 15.62 -3.08 20.60
C SER A 120 16.38 -1.93 19.94
N LEU A 121 15.83 -1.31 18.89
CA LEU A 121 16.47 -0.19 18.19
C LEU A 121 16.56 1.07 19.07
N SER A 122 17.57 1.91 18.82
CA SER A 122 17.97 3.00 19.71
C SER A 122 16.96 4.15 19.79
N ASN A 123 16.23 4.43 18.72
CA ASN A 123 15.33 5.58 18.68
C ASN A 123 14.03 5.33 17.87
N ASP A 124 13.02 6.17 18.10
CA ASP A 124 11.71 6.06 17.48
C ASP A 124 11.75 6.14 15.94
N GLN A 125 12.68 6.88 15.35
CA GLN A 125 12.76 6.99 13.89
C GLN A 125 13.26 5.68 13.28
N GLU A 126 14.26 5.03 13.89
CA GLU A 126 14.72 3.71 13.45
C GLU A 126 13.61 2.68 13.59
N LYS A 127 12.89 2.68 14.72
CA LYS A 127 11.74 1.80 14.95
C LYS A 127 10.66 1.95 13.88
N LYS A 128 10.24 3.19 13.61
CA LYS A 128 9.26 3.50 12.56
C LYS A 128 9.72 3.04 11.18
N PHE A 129 10.97 3.30 10.84
CA PHE A 129 11.55 2.96 9.55
C PHE A 129 11.58 1.44 9.37
N MET A 130 12.12 0.70 10.35
CA MET A 130 12.21 -0.76 10.27
C MET A 130 10.84 -1.42 10.26
N PHE A 131 9.89 -0.98 11.09
CA PHE A 131 8.51 -1.44 11.02
C PHE A 131 7.93 -1.28 9.61
N THR A 132 8.09 -0.09 9.02
CA THR A 132 7.61 0.17 7.65
C THR A 132 8.25 -0.77 6.63
N CYS A 133 9.56 -1.02 6.76
CA CYS A 133 10.27 -1.94 5.87
C CYS A 133 9.76 -3.39 6.00
N TYR A 134 9.52 -3.89 7.21
CA TYR A 134 8.96 -5.24 7.42
C TYR A 134 7.55 -5.36 6.82
N ILE A 135 6.69 -4.36 7.03
CA ILE A 135 5.34 -4.37 6.45
C ILE A 135 5.38 -4.32 4.91
N LEU A 136 6.26 -3.51 4.31
CA LEU A 136 6.46 -3.47 2.86
C LEU A 136 6.96 -4.80 2.30
N ALA A 137 7.96 -5.41 2.95
CA ALA A 137 8.49 -6.70 2.54
C ALA A 137 7.40 -7.79 2.53
N ARG A 138 6.56 -7.84 3.56
CA ARG A 138 5.42 -8.76 3.62
C ARG A 138 4.34 -8.46 2.59
N PHE A 139 4.03 -7.18 2.39
CA PHE A 139 3.07 -6.80 1.35
C PHE A 139 3.50 -7.29 -0.03
N TYR A 140 4.79 -7.27 -0.32
CA TYR A 140 5.34 -7.76 -1.59
C TYR A 140 5.75 -9.24 -1.56
N ASN A 141 5.59 -9.92 -0.43
CA ASN A 141 6.02 -11.31 -0.19
C ASN A 141 7.48 -11.53 -0.55
N THR A 142 8.37 -10.73 0.01
CA THR A 142 9.81 -10.75 -0.25
C THR A 142 10.58 -10.26 0.97
N THR A 143 11.86 -10.60 1.07
CA THR A 143 12.78 -10.05 2.06
C THR A 143 13.42 -8.74 1.59
N TRP A 144 13.19 -8.34 0.33
CA TRP A 144 13.74 -7.14 -0.28
C TRP A 144 12.69 -6.04 -0.38
N VAL A 145 13.03 -4.85 0.12
CA VAL A 145 12.18 -3.65 -0.01
C VAL A 145 12.67 -2.81 -1.18
N ASN A 146 11.95 -2.87 -2.30
CA ASN A 146 12.27 -2.17 -3.54
C ASN A 146 11.59 -0.80 -3.67
N SER A 147 10.99 -0.29 -2.59
CA SER A 147 10.36 1.03 -2.56
C SER A 147 11.41 2.13 -2.46
N SER A 148 11.15 3.30 -3.05
CA SER A 148 12.05 4.44 -2.93
C SER A 148 12.19 4.90 -1.47
N TYR A 149 13.35 5.45 -1.09
CA TYR A 149 13.53 6.00 0.25
C TYR A 149 12.48 7.05 0.59
N THR A 150 12.14 7.91 -0.36
CA THR A 150 11.11 8.94 -0.16
C THR A 150 9.76 8.32 0.23
N GLU A 151 9.40 7.21 -0.37
CA GLU A 151 8.17 6.50 -0.06
C GLU A 151 8.23 5.82 1.30
N ILE A 152 9.32 5.10 1.62
CA ILE A 152 9.50 4.45 2.92
C ILE A 152 9.42 5.50 4.04
N PHE A 153 10.15 6.61 3.92
CA PHE A 153 10.14 7.69 4.91
C PHE A 153 8.76 8.34 5.06
N LYS A 154 8.02 8.52 3.95
CA LYS A 154 6.63 9.01 3.97
C LYS A 154 5.71 8.08 4.74
N LEU A 155 5.73 6.79 4.44
CA LEU A 155 4.92 5.78 5.14
C LEU A 155 5.30 5.65 6.62
N ALA A 156 6.60 5.77 6.92
CA ALA A 156 7.12 5.77 8.28
C ALA A 156 6.82 7.06 9.08
N ASN A 157 6.19 8.07 8.47
CA ASN A 157 5.98 9.39 9.08
C ASN A 157 7.28 10.03 9.61
N ILE A 158 8.32 9.97 8.81
CA ILE A 158 9.64 10.55 9.12
C ILE A 158 9.95 11.64 8.10
N THR A 159 10.08 12.88 8.56
CA THR A 159 10.45 14.02 7.72
C THR A 159 11.96 14.26 7.80
N LYS A 160 12.64 14.15 6.66
CA LYS A 160 14.08 14.38 6.53
C LYS A 160 14.40 14.92 5.14
N SER A 161 15.48 15.70 5.00
CA SER A 161 16.07 16.07 3.72
C SER A 161 16.59 14.83 2.98
N SER A 162 16.81 14.92 1.67
CA SER A 162 17.37 13.80 0.90
C SER A 162 18.74 13.36 1.42
N LYS A 163 19.59 14.31 1.81
CA LYS A 163 20.90 14.04 2.41
C LYS A 163 20.76 13.29 3.74
N ASP A 164 19.85 13.73 4.61
CA ASP A 164 19.64 13.10 5.91
C ASP A 164 19.02 11.71 5.80
N LYS A 165 18.19 11.45 4.78
CA LYS A 165 17.67 10.11 4.49
C LYS A 165 18.82 9.15 4.14
N ALA A 166 19.74 9.58 3.27
CA ALA A 166 20.89 8.78 2.89
C ALA A 166 21.81 8.50 4.10
N LEU A 167 22.08 9.52 4.93
CA LEU A 167 22.86 9.35 6.15
C LEU A 167 22.20 8.40 7.15
N PHE A 168 20.88 8.49 7.30
CA PHE A 168 20.11 7.62 8.18
C PHE A 168 20.18 6.16 7.72
N VAL A 169 19.96 5.89 6.43
CA VAL A 169 20.06 4.53 5.88
C VAL A 169 21.50 4.02 5.96
N GLY A 170 22.50 4.86 5.66
CA GLY A 170 23.92 4.53 5.80
C GLY A 170 24.33 4.20 7.24
N LYS A 171 23.69 4.81 8.25
CA LYS A 171 23.86 4.43 9.67
C LYS A 171 23.34 3.00 9.91
N LEU A 172 22.13 2.67 9.48
CA LEU A 172 21.55 1.35 9.67
C LEU A 172 22.35 0.25 8.97
N LEU A 173 22.95 0.57 7.80
CA LEU A 173 23.87 -0.34 7.10
C LEU A 173 25.15 -0.60 7.91
N ARG A 174 25.81 0.44 8.42
CA ARG A 174 27.02 0.30 9.24
C ARG A 174 26.78 -0.46 10.54
N GLU A 175 25.57 -0.38 11.08
CA GLU A 175 25.15 -1.09 12.27
C GLU A 175 24.59 -2.50 11.95
N GLU A 176 24.73 -2.96 10.71
CA GLU A 176 24.29 -4.28 10.21
C GLU A 176 22.82 -4.61 10.50
N LYS A 177 21.97 -3.58 10.65
CA LYS A 177 20.52 -3.73 10.86
C LYS A 177 19.77 -4.03 9.57
N ILE A 178 20.34 -3.59 8.44
CA ILE A 178 19.86 -3.84 7.08
C ILE A 178 21.06 -4.14 6.18
N SER A 179 20.79 -4.78 5.04
CA SER A 179 21.76 -4.91 3.94
C SER A 179 21.23 -4.23 2.70
N MET A 180 22.09 -3.93 1.73
CA MET A 180 21.69 -3.41 0.42
C MET A 180 22.07 -4.37 -0.68
N SER A 181 21.39 -4.22 -1.83
CA SER A 181 21.77 -4.95 -3.04
C SER A 181 23.15 -4.51 -3.52
N ASP A 182 23.97 -5.46 -3.93
CA ASP A 182 25.28 -5.21 -4.57
C ASP A 182 25.13 -4.61 -5.99
N TYR A 183 23.91 -4.62 -6.55
CA TYR A 183 23.63 -3.99 -7.84
C TYR A 183 23.46 -2.49 -7.67
N VAL A 184 24.38 -1.72 -8.22
CA VAL A 184 24.46 -0.24 -8.17
C VAL A 184 23.17 0.45 -8.66
N THR A 185 22.36 -0.24 -9.46
CA THR A 185 21.10 0.29 -10.02
C THR A 185 19.88 0.11 -9.12
N SER A 186 19.99 -0.69 -8.04
CA SER A 186 18.87 -1.00 -7.15
C SER A 186 19.21 -0.63 -5.71
N LEU A 187 18.53 0.38 -5.18
CA LEU A 187 18.60 0.77 -3.76
C LEU A 187 17.69 -0.12 -2.88
N ALA A 188 17.55 -1.39 -3.25
CA ALA A 188 16.75 -2.33 -2.49
C ALA A 188 17.38 -2.62 -1.12
N ILE A 189 16.57 -2.53 -0.09
CA ILE A 189 16.95 -2.85 1.29
C ILE A 189 16.60 -4.31 1.55
N LYS A 190 17.58 -5.11 1.96
CA LYS A 190 17.37 -6.47 2.47
C LYS A 190 17.18 -6.42 3.98
N LEU A 191 16.09 -6.99 4.45
CA LEU A 191 15.81 -7.11 5.87
C LEU A 191 16.52 -8.33 6.46
N LYS A 192 16.93 -8.20 7.73
CA LYS A 192 17.40 -9.33 8.51
C LYS A 192 16.22 -10.26 8.79
N GLU A 193 16.38 -11.53 8.48
CA GLU A 193 15.39 -12.54 8.85
C GLU A 193 15.46 -12.81 10.35
N VAL A 194 14.40 -12.46 11.06
CA VAL A 194 14.28 -12.65 12.51
C VAL A 194 13.08 -13.51 12.90
N LYS A 195 12.23 -13.88 11.91
CA LYS A 195 11.05 -14.72 12.15
C LYS A 195 11.47 -16.12 12.53
N GLN A 196 10.84 -16.68 13.58
CA GLN A 196 10.98 -18.04 14.06
C GLN A 196 9.76 -18.89 13.68
N GLU A 197 9.85 -20.23 13.75
CA GLU A 197 8.75 -21.12 13.36
C GLU A 197 7.48 -20.91 14.21
N ASP A 198 7.62 -20.69 15.53
CA ASP A 198 6.52 -20.53 16.49
C ASP A 198 6.21 -19.05 16.82
N ASP A 199 6.38 -18.18 15.85
CA ASP A 199 6.29 -16.72 16.05
C ASP A 199 4.83 -16.24 16.06
N GLU A 200 4.40 -15.57 17.12
CA GLU A 200 3.03 -15.07 17.28
C GLU A 200 2.82 -13.74 16.54
N GLU A 201 1.61 -13.54 16.01
CA GLU A 201 1.20 -12.26 15.42
C GLU A 201 0.92 -11.22 16.51
N VAL A 202 1.71 -10.15 16.55
CA VAL A 202 1.58 -9.08 17.56
C VAL A 202 0.81 -7.87 17.03
N ILE A 203 1.04 -7.49 15.77
CA ILE A 203 0.40 -6.33 15.14
C ILE A 203 -0.23 -6.77 13.82
N LYS A 204 -1.50 -6.37 13.59
CA LYS A 204 -2.21 -6.52 12.31
C LYS A 204 -2.37 -5.18 11.63
N VAL A 205 -1.84 -5.05 10.42
CA VAL A 205 -1.86 -3.82 9.63
C VAL A 205 -2.90 -3.96 8.53
N TYR A 206 -3.96 -3.16 8.56
CA TYR A 206 -5.07 -3.19 7.61
C TYR A 206 -4.95 -2.16 6.49
N GLN A 207 -4.00 -1.23 6.57
CA GLN A 207 -3.79 -0.17 5.57
C GLN A 207 -2.34 0.31 5.55
N MET A 208 -1.86 0.71 4.36
CA MET A 208 -0.48 1.17 4.15
C MET A 208 -0.32 2.69 4.35
N GLN A 209 -1.00 3.27 5.32
CA GLN A 209 -0.91 4.70 5.62
C GLN A 209 -0.43 4.90 7.06
N ASN A 210 0.42 5.92 7.23
CA ASN A 210 0.88 6.33 8.57
C ASN A 210 1.46 5.19 9.43
N LEU A 211 2.18 4.25 8.80
CA LEU A 211 2.71 3.06 9.47
C LEU A 211 3.57 3.38 10.68
N GLY A 212 4.43 4.41 10.59
CA GLY A 212 5.27 4.79 11.71
C GLY A 212 4.47 5.28 12.93
N ASN A 213 3.37 6.00 12.70
CA ASN A 213 2.50 6.43 13.79
C ASN A 213 1.66 5.27 14.36
N LEU A 214 1.23 4.36 13.49
CA LEU A 214 0.59 3.12 13.91
C LEU A 214 1.51 2.35 14.87
N PHE A 215 2.77 2.12 14.48
CA PHE A 215 3.73 1.42 15.32
C PHE A 215 3.92 2.10 16.69
N LEU A 216 4.10 3.42 16.71
CA LEU A 216 4.26 4.15 17.97
C LEU A 216 3.04 4.03 18.89
N SER A 217 1.83 3.89 18.34
CA SER A 217 0.63 3.71 19.17
C SER A 217 0.60 2.35 19.89
N TYR A 218 1.31 1.35 19.38
CA TYR A 218 1.47 0.05 20.05
C TYR A 218 2.51 0.07 21.17
N ILE A 219 3.61 0.82 20.98
CA ILE A 219 4.72 0.80 21.96
C ILE A 219 4.65 1.93 22.99
N LYS A 220 3.79 2.92 22.80
CA LYS A 220 3.63 4.07 23.71
C LYS A 220 2.21 4.10 24.27
N PRO A 221 1.98 3.68 25.52
CA PRO A 221 0.63 3.56 26.09
C PRO A 221 -0.15 4.88 26.11
N ASN A 222 0.57 6.01 26.14
CA ASN A 222 -0.05 7.34 26.14
C ASN A 222 -0.32 7.88 24.73
N TYR A 223 -0.23 7.04 23.69
CA TYR A 223 -0.51 7.45 22.31
C TYR A 223 -1.49 6.48 21.67
N LYS A 224 -2.32 7.02 20.78
CA LYS A 224 -3.15 6.23 19.87
C LYS A 224 -3.16 6.85 18.49
N GLN A 225 -3.55 6.08 17.50
CA GLN A 225 -3.77 6.57 16.15
C GLN A 225 -5.21 7.12 16.01
N CYS A 226 -5.35 8.32 15.46
CA CYS A 226 -6.63 8.88 15.03
C CYS A 226 -7.11 8.19 13.75
N GLU A 227 -8.41 8.23 13.45
CA GLU A 227 -8.98 7.73 12.18
C GLU A 227 -8.27 8.29 10.94
N CYS A 228 -7.79 9.53 10.97
CA CYS A 228 -6.99 10.13 9.90
C CYS A 228 -5.51 9.69 9.88
N GLY A 229 -5.11 8.74 10.73
CA GLY A 229 -3.74 8.24 10.86
C GLY A 229 -2.79 9.11 11.68
N LYS A 230 -3.22 10.29 12.17
CA LYS A 230 -2.39 11.15 13.03
C LYS A 230 -2.22 10.52 14.41
N LEU A 231 -0.99 10.52 14.93
CA LEU A 231 -0.71 10.09 16.30
C LEU A 231 -1.23 11.13 17.29
N ILE A 232 -1.99 10.69 18.29
CA ILE A 232 -2.58 11.53 19.34
C ILE A 232 -1.99 11.12 20.69
N LYS A 233 -1.54 12.12 21.46
CA LYS A 233 -1.19 11.90 22.86
C LYS A 233 -2.45 11.86 23.70
N ILE A 234 -2.67 10.77 24.45
CA ILE A 234 -3.78 10.59 25.35
C ILE A 234 -3.41 11.29 26.67
N THR A 235 -4.01 12.43 26.93
CA THR A 235 -3.84 13.16 28.20
C THR A 235 -5.02 12.94 29.14
N ASN A 236 -6.16 12.49 28.61
CA ASN A 236 -7.33 12.07 29.35
C ASN A 236 -8.21 11.12 28.52
N ASN A 237 -9.12 10.40 29.16
CA ASN A 237 -9.98 9.40 28.51
C ASN A 237 -11.00 9.96 27.49
N ARG A 238 -11.16 11.29 27.42
CA ARG A 238 -12.11 11.95 26.50
C ARG A 238 -11.51 12.23 25.13
N ILE A 239 -10.18 12.21 24.98
CA ILE A 239 -9.52 12.49 23.70
C ILE A 239 -9.69 11.27 22.78
N LYS A 240 -10.63 11.38 21.81
CA LYS A 240 -10.89 10.34 20.80
C LYS A 240 -10.26 10.64 19.44
N TYR A 241 -10.20 11.90 19.07
CA TYR A 241 -9.77 12.38 17.74
C TYR A 241 -8.66 13.41 17.85
N CYS A 242 -7.90 13.63 16.77
CA CYS A 242 -7.02 14.79 16.67
C CYS A 242 -7.87 16.06 16.54
N SER A 243 -7.28 17.22 16.82
CA SER A 243 -7.99 18.51 16.81
C SER A 243 -8.73 18.78 15.50
N LYS A 244 -8.15 18.41 14.35
CA LYS A 244 -8.80 18.55 13.04
C LYS A 244 -10.04 17.66 12.93
N CYS A 245 -9.90 16.36 13.15
CA CYS A 245 -11.02 15.42 13.05
C CYS A 245 -12.11 15.70 14.09
N GLN A 246 -11.74 16.19 15.27
CA GLN A 246 -12.71 16.62 16.29
C GLN A 246 -13.51 17.83 15.80
N HIS A 247 -12.86 18.80 15.19
CA HIS A 247 -13.52 19.97 14.62
C HIS A 247 -14.46 19.57 13.47
N ASP A 248 -13.99 18.72 12.54
CA ASP A 248 -14.78 18.26 11.40
C ASP A 248 -16.06 17.52 11.89
N LYS A 249 -15.92 16.64 12.89
CA LYS A 249 -17.06 15.91 13.49
C LYS A 249 -18.04 16.85 14.24
N GLN A 250 -17.53 17.90 14.87
CA GLN A 250 -18.39 18.93 15.49
C GLN A 250 -19.19 19.69 14.45
N LEU A 251 -18.57 20.05 13.31
CA LEU A 251 -19.28 20.70 12.20
C LEU A 251 -20.36 19.80 11.59
N GLU A 252 -20.07 18.52 11.38
CA GLU A 252 -21.05 17.55 10.90
C GLU A 252 -22.23 17.39 11.88
N TRP A 253 -21.92 17.27 13.17
CA TRP A 253 -22.95 17.16 14.21
C TRP A 253 -23.84 18.43 14.25
N SER A 254 -23.25 19.62 14.19
CA SER A 254 -23.98 20.89 14.17
C SER A 254 -24.88 21.00 12.94
N LYS A 255 -24.41 20.61 11.76
CA LYS A 255 -25.23 20.55 10.53
C LYS A 255 -26.41 19.60 10.68
N ASN A 256 -26.15 18.38 11.15
CA ASN A 256 -27.18 17.36 11.34
C ASN A 256 -28.24 17.78 12.37
N THR A 257 -27.85 18.50 13.42
CA THR A 257 -28.79 19.03 14.43
C THR A 257 -29.65 20.13 13.84
N TYR A 258 -29.06 21.04 13.05
CA TYR A 258 -29.77 22.12 12.37
C TYR A 258 -30.84 21.62 11.38
N TYR A 259 -30.52 20.54 10.61
CA TYR A 259 -31.48 19.98 9.63
C TYR A 259 -32.53 19.07 10.23
N LYS A 260 -32.31 18.51 11.44
CA LYS A 260 -33.33 17.69 12.15
C LYS A 260 -34.31 18.52 12.97
N GLY A 261 -34.05 19.82 13.19
CA GLY A 261 -34.92 20.75 13.92
C GLY A 261 -35.79 21.60 13.01
N LYS A 262 -35.79 21.35 11.72
CA LYS A 262 -36.72 21.88 10.71
C LYS A 262 -37.63 20.77 10.20
#